data_3a85776f245ed0d9da686142def8e39c
#
_entry.id   3a85776f245ed0d9da686142def8e39c
#
_cell.length_a   1.000
_cell.length_b   1.000
_cell.length_c   1.000
_cell.angle_alpha   90.00
_cell.angle_beta   90.00
_cell.angle_gamma   90.00
#
_symmetry.space_group_name_H-M   'P 1'
#
loop_
_entity.id
_entity.type
_entity.pdbx_description
1 polymer ?
#
loop_
_entity_poly.entity_id
_entity_poly.type
_entity_poly.pdbx_seq_one_letter_code
_entity_poly.pdbx_strand_id
1 'polypeptide(L)'
;MDKFELLKQYFGHDSFRDGQENIIDNISSGRDALCIMPTGGGKSICYQIPALMSDGIAIVISPLISLMKDQVTSLNQNGIRAAYINSTLTPAQQSRAIYNAMRGEYKLIYVAPERLEAPAFLNLCNSIKISLIAVDEAHCVSQWGHDFRTSYLKISDFISKLDDRPVVSAFTATATTL
;
A
#
# COMPACT_ATOMS: atom_id res chain seq x y z
N MET A 1 -19.77 -6.97 -0.11
CA MET A 1 -18.95 -8.13 -0.57
C MET A 1 -18.03 -8.48 0.56
N ASP A 2 -18.01 -9.73 0.98
CA ASP A 2 -17.12 -10.18 2.06
C ASP A 2 -15.70 -10.47 1.54
N LYS A 3 -14.76 -10.73 2.45
CA LYS A 3 -13.36 -10.97 2.12
C LYS A 3 -13.13 -12.19 1.23
N PHE A 4 -13.95 -13.25 1.35
CA PHE A 4 -13.83 -14.47 0.56
C PHE A 4 -14.37 -14.28 -0.85
N GLU A 5 -15.49 -13.55 -0.98
CA GLU A 5 -16.04 -13.17 -2.28
C GLU A 5 -15.03 -12.31 -3.07
N LEU A 6 -14.39 -11.33 -2.42
CA LEU A 6 -13.35 -10.51 -3.02
C LEU A 6 -12.13 -11.32 -3.44
N LEU A 7 -11.68 -12.25 -2.58
CA LEU A 7 -10.56 -13.13 -2.86
C LEU A 7 -10.82 -13.98 -4.12
N LYS A 8 -12.02 -14.57 -4.20
CA LYS A 8 -12.41 -15.40 -5.35
C LYS A 8 -12.58 -14.58 -6.61
N GLN A 9 -13.28 -13.45 -6.51
CA GLN A 9 -13.62 -12.62 -7.67
C GLN A 9 -12.38 -11.98 -8.31
N TYR A 10 -11.48 -11.40 -7.52
CA TYR A 10 -10.38 -10.60 -8.03
C TYR A 10 -9.05 -11.35 -8.11
N PHE A 11 -8.87 -12.39 -7.31
CA PHE A 11 -7.60 -13.11 -7.23
C PHE A 11 -7.71 -14.59 -7.60
N GLY A 12 -8.92 -15.11 -7.81
CA GLY A 12 -9.14 -16.49 -8.27
C GLY A 12 -8.83 -17.57 -7.23
N HIS A 13 -8.78 -17.21 -5.93
CA HIS A 13 -8.51 -18.14 -4.85
C HIS A 13 -9.77 -18.44 -4.04
N ASP A 14 -9.96 -19.69 -3.64
CA ASP A 14 -11.11 -20.12 -2.84
C ASP A 14 -10.87 -19.99 -1.32
N SER A 15 -9.61 -19.89 -0.89
CA SER A 15 -9.25 -19.78 0.53
C SER A 15 -7.99 -18.94 0.72
N PHE A 16 -7.87 -18.32 1.89
CA PHE A 16 -6.66 -17.66 2.33
C PHE A 16 -5.58 -18.66 2.72
N ARG A 17 -4.32 -18.26 2.58
CA ARG A 17 -3.18 -19.00 3.14
C ARG A 17 -3.09 -18.76 4.65
N ASP A 18 -2.37 -19.63 5.35
CA ASP A 18 -2.15 -19.51 6.79
C ASP A 18 -1.66 -18.09 7.17
N GLY A 19 -2.33 -17.52 8.17
CA GLY A 19 -2.02 -16.19 8.70
C GLY A 19 -2.59 -15.01 7.91
N GLN A 20 -2.95 -15.16 6.64
CA GLN A 20 -3.49 -14.05 5.84
C GLN A 20 -4.82 -13.54 6.40
N GLU A 21 -5.74 -14.43 6.75
CA GLU A 21 -7.06 -14.08 7.24
C GLU A 21 -6.98 -13.25 8.53
N ASN A 22 -6.15 -13.65 9.47
CA ASN A 22 -5.95 -12.93 10.72
C ASN A 22 -5.41 -11.50 10.49
N ILE A 23 -4.48 -11.34 9.55
CA ILE A 23 -3.93 -10.02 9.19
C ILE A 23 -5.02 -9.15 8.56
N ILE A 24 -5.80 -9.71 7.63
CA ILE A 24 -6.91 -9.01 6.97
C ILE A 24 -7.93 -8.54 7.99
N ASP A 25 -8.34 -9.40 8.93
CA ASP A 25 -9.32 -9.07 9.98
C ASP A 25 -8.79 -7.99 10.93
N ASN A 26 -7.51 -8.05 11.30
CA ASN A 26 -6.88 -7.00 12.11
C ASN A 26 -6.92 -5.63 11.42
N ILE A 27 -6.49 -5.56 10.17
CA ILE A 27 -6.47 -4.32 9.40
C ILE A 27 -7.90 -3.82 9.18
N SER A 28 -8.82 -4.70 8.81
CA SER A 28 -10.22 -4.34 8.55
C SER A 28 -10.97 -3.88 9.81
N SER A 29 -10.51 -4.30 11.00
CA SER A 29 -11.03 -3.82 12.29
C SER A 29 -10.46 -2.45 12.72
N GLY A 30 -9.65 -1.80 11.88
CA GLY A 30 -9.06 -0.49 12.18
C GLY A 30 -7.80 -0.54 13.04
N ARG A 31 -7.13 -1.68 13.14
CA ARG A 31 -5.92 -1.84 13.95
C ARG A 31 -4.67 -1.82 13.10
N ASP A 32 -3.66 -1.11 13.56
CA ASP A 32 -2.32 -1.17 12.96
C ASP A 32 -1.73 -2.58 13.07
N ALA A 33 -0.92 -2.97 12.09
CA ALA A 33 -0.34 -4.30 12.05
C ALA A 33 1.12 -4.27 11.59
N LEU A 34 1.96 -5.09 12.21
CA LEU A 34 3.28 -5.45 11.71
C LEU A 34 3.25 -6.92 11.30
N CYS A 35 3.43 -7.17 10.01
CA CYS A 35 3.25 -8.48 9.40
C CYS A 35 4.61 -9.02 8.91
N ILE A 36 5.04 -10.11 9.53
CA ILE A 36 6.26 -10.82 9.13
C ILE A 36 5.83 -12.06 8.36
N MET A 37 6.05 -12.05 7.05
CA MET A 37 5.65 -13.13 6.14
C MET A 37 6.76 -13.42 5.15
N PRO A 38 7.03 -14.69 4.82
CA PRO A 38 8.08 -15.04 3.87
C PRO A 38 7.81 -14.46 2.48
N THR A 39 8.86 -14.33 1.70
CA THR A 39 8.75 -13.99 0.27
C THR A 39 7.87 -15.03 -0.43
N GLY A 40 6.93 -14.58 -1.26
CA GLY A 40 5.94 -15.48 -1.87
C GLY A 40 4.78 -15.90 -0.95
N GLY A 41 4.76 -15.47 0.32
CA GLY A 41 3.69 -15.75 1.28
C GLY A 41 2.35 -15.05 1.01
N GLY A 42 2.27 -14.24 -0.06
CA GLY A 42 1.03 -13.54 -0.42
C GLY A 42 0.77 -12.28 0.40
N LYS A 43 1.83 -11.56 0.81
CA LYS A 43 1.74 -10.27 1.54
C LYS A 43 0.78 -9.28 0.90
N SER A 44 0.80 -9.19 -0.44
CA SER A 44 -0.01 -8.22 -1.18
C SER A 44 -1.51 -8.38 -0.93
N ILE A 45 -2.02 -9.61 -0.86
CA ILE A 45 -3.43 -9.90 -0.58
C ILE A 45 -3.83 -9.37 0.80
N CYS A 46 -2.91 -9.40 1.78
CA CYS A 46 -3.19 -8.97 3.15
C CYS A 46 -3.51 -7.47 3.27
N TYR A 47 -3.09 -6.63 2.34
CA TYR A 47 -3.50 -5.22 2.29
C TYR A 47 -4.46 -4.90 1.14
N GLN A 48 -4.43 -5.68 0.06
CA GLN A 48 -5.33 -5.45 -1.07
C GLN A 48 -6.79 -5.80 -0.73
N ILE A 49 -7.03 -6.88 -0.01
CA ILE A 49 -8.38 -7.25 0.43
C ILE A 49 -8.98 -6.21 1.40
N PRO A 50 -8.30 -5.78 2.50
CA PRO A 50 -8.81 -4.69 3.34
C PRO A 50 -9.05 -3.39 2.57
N ALA A 51 -8.17 -3.05 1.62
CA ALA A 51 -8.38 -1.90 0.74
C ALA A 51 -9.69 -2.00 -0.04
N LEU A 52 -10.01 -3.18 -0.57
CA LEU A 52 -11.26 -3.41 -1.32
C LEU A 52 -12.50 -3.38 -0.43
N MET A 53 -12.37 -3.81 0.83
CA MET A 53 -13.47 -3.81 1.81
C MET A 53 -13.79 -2.42 2.35
N SER A 54 -12.83 -1.50 2.35
CA SER A 54 -12.94 -0.18 2.98
C SER A 54 -13.35 0.90 1.99
N ASP A 55 -13.99 1.96 2.49
CA ASP A 55 -14.20 3.18 1.70
C ASP A 55 -12.91 4.02 1.65
N GLY A 56 -12.66 4.64 0.48
CA GLY A 56 -11.48 5.47 0.27
C GLY A 56 -10.40 4.76 -0.55
N ILE A 57 -9.20 5.34 -0.54
CA ILE A 57 -8.04 4.89 -1.33
C ILE A 57 -6.99 4.33 -0.36
N ALA A 58 -6.45 3.17 -0.66
CA ALA A 58 -5.29 2.63 0.04
C ALA A 58 -4.00 3.14 -0.60
N ILE A 59 -3.06 3.61 0.23
CA ILE A 59 -1.72 4.02 -0.19
C ILE A 59 -0.74 2.89 0.14
N VAL A 60 -0.03 2.41 -0.87
CA VAL A 60 0.99 1.36 -0.72
C VAL A 60 2.37 1.97 -0.94
N ILE A 61 3.16 2.07 0.10
CA ILE A 61 4.53 2.59 0.04
C ILE A 61 5.45 1.42 -0.25
N SER A 62 6.14 1.45 -1.39
CA SER A 62 7.05 0.39 -1.82
C SER A 62 8.35 0.97 -2.39
N PRO A 63 9.51 0.34 -2.13
CA PRO A 63 10.80 0.84 -2.60
C PRO A 63 11.16 0.36 -4.00
N LEU A 64 10.39 -0.58 -4.56
CA LEU A 64 10.73 -1.31 -5.79
C LEU A 64 9.84 -0.84 -6.95
N ILE A 65 10.38 0.06 -7.77
CA ILE A 65 9.65 0.68 -8.91
C ILE A 65 9.13 -0.36 -9.91
N SER A 66 9.94 -1.38 -10.24
CA SER A 66 9.52 -2.45 -11.15
C SER A 66 8.34 -3.23 -10.59
N LEU A 67 8.41 -3.60 -9.32
CA LEU A 67 7.34 -4.33 -8.64
C LEU A 67 6.03 -3.53 -8.56
N MET A 68 6.11 -2.21 -8.35
CA MET A 68 4.92 -1.35 -8.37
C MET A 68 4.18 -1.45 -9.70
N LYS A 69 4.92 -1.39 -10.82
CA LYS A 69 4.34 -1.45 -12.15
C LYS A 69 3.65 -2.79 -12.39
N ASP A 70 4.29 -3.88 -11.98
CA ASP A 70 3.75 -5.23 -12.13
C ASP A 70 2.49 -5.42 -11.27
N GLN A 71 2.51 -4.96 -10.00
CA GLN A 71 1.36 -5.00 -9.11
C GLN A 71 0.17 -4.19 -9.67
N VAL A 72 0.40 -2.96 -10.10
CA VAL A 72 -0.64 -2.11 -10.68
C VAL A 72 -1.20 -2.70 -11.97
N THR A 73 -0.35 -3.27 -12.82
CA THR A 73 -0.80 -3.93 -14.06
C THR A 73 -1.70 -5.13 -13.74
N SER A 74 -1.28 -5.99 -12.81
CA SER A 74 -2.06 -7.14 -12.38
C SER A 74 -3.40 -6.75 -11.76
N LEU A 75 -3.42 -5.74 -10.88
CA LEU A 75 -4.66 -5.24 -10.28
C LEU A 75 -5.63 -4.72 -11.34
N ASN A 76 -5.16 -3.91 -12.28
CA ASN A 76 -6.00 -3.37 -13.36
C ASN A 76 -6.53 -4.48 -14.30
N GLN A 77 -5.73 -5.50 -14.59
CA GLN A 77 -6.18 -6.68 -15.35
C GLN A 77 -7.28 -7.45 -14.62
N ASN A 78 -7.22 -7.48 -13.30
CA ASN A 78 -8.24 -8.12 -12.46
C ASN A 78 -9.46 -7.21 -12.20
N GLY A 79 -9.52 -6.02 -12.80
CA GLY A 79 -10.65 -5.09 -12.64
C GLY A 79 -10.57 -4.20 -11.40
N ILE A 80 -9.44 -4.18 -10.68
CA ILE A 80 -9.19 -3.29 -9.55
C ILE A 80 -8.42 -2.07 -10.04
N ARG A 81 -9.05 -0.89 -9.99
CA ARG A 81 -8.41 0.36 -10.46
C ARG A 81 -7.27 0.77 -9.53
N ALA A 82 -6.06 0.72 -10.03
CA ALA A 82 -4.86 1.09 -9.31
C ALA A 82 -3.92 1.97 -10.17
N ALA A 83 -3.12 2.78 -9.50
CA ALA A 83 -2.08 3.60 -10.12
C ALA A 83 -0.79 3.54 -9.32
N TYR A 84 0.31 4.03 -9.90
CA TYR A 84 1.56 4.25 -9.18
C TYR A 84 2.07 5.67 -9.39
N ILE A 85 2.80 6.18 -8.40
CA ILE A 85 3.46 7.50 -8.42
C ILE A 85 4.92 7.30 -8.00
N ASN A 86 5.83 7.39 -8.97
CA ASN A 86 7.25 7.22 -8.76
C ASN A 86 8.06 8.12 -9.72
N SER A 87 9.39 8.01 -9.70
CA SER A 87 10.31 8.84 -10.49
C SER A 87 10.28 8.59 -12.00
N THR A 88 9.66 7.49 -12.46
CA THR A 88 9.58 7.19 -13.89
C THR A 88 8.45 7.93 -14.61
N LEU A 89 7.52 8.53 -13.86
CA LEU A 89 6.43 9.30 -14.44
C LEU A 89 6.91 10.69 -14.87
N THR A 90 6.48 11.11 -16.04
CA THR A 90 6.61 12.53 -16.47
C THR A 90 5.72 13.41 -15.59
N PRO A 91 6.01 14.74 -15.49
CA PRO A 91 5.15 15.67 -14.74
C PRO A 91 3.68 15.62 -15.17
N ALA A 92 3.41 15.48 -16.47
CA ALA A 92 2.05 15.37 -16.99
C ALA A 92 1.35 14.09 -16.55
N GLN A 93 2.06 12.95 -16.57
CA GLN A 93 1.53 11.67 -16.09
C GLN A 93 1.26 11.70 -14.58
N GLN A 94 2.15 12.31 -13.80
CA GLN A 94 1.98 12.47 -12.36
C GLN A 94 0.77 13.35 -12.04
N SER A 95 0.62 14.51 -12.72
CA SER A 95 -0.54 15.39 -12.55
C SER A 95 -1.84 14.68 -12.90
N ARG A 96 -1.85 13.87 -13.96
CA ARG A 96 -3.02 13.08 -14.34
C ARG A 96 -3.38 12.02 -13.31
N ALA A 97 -2.38 11.31 -12.76
CA ALA A 97 -2.61 10.32 -11.71
C ALA A 97 -3.22 10.97 -10.45
N ILE A 98 -2.69 12.12 -10.03
CA ILE A 98 -3.22 12.90 -8.90
C ILE A 98 -4.65 13.36 -9.18
N TYR A 99 -4.92 13.92 -10.35
CA TYR A 99 -6.26 14.37 -10.74
C TYR A 99 -7.28 13.22 -10.70
N ASN A 100 -6.95 12.07 -11.26
CA ASN A 100 -7.83 10.90 -11.25
C ASN A 100 -8.04 10.36 -9.81
N ALA A 101 -7.00 10.41 -8.96
CA ALA A 101 -7.10 10.04 -7.55
C ALA A 101 -8.08 10.94 -6.79
N MET A 102 -8.02 12.26 -7.01
CA MET A 102 -8.97 13.22 -6.41
C MET A 102 -10.42 12.96 -6.81
N ARG A 103 -10.64 12.35 -7.97
CA ARG A 103 -11.97 11.93 -8.45
C ARG A 103 -12.42 10.57 -7.93
N GLY A 104 -11.59 9.92 -7.08
CA GLY A 104 -11.91 8.59 -6.54
C GLY A 104 -11.81 7.47 -7.58
N GLU A 105 -11.05 7.68 -8.65
CA GLU A 105 -10.94 6.69 -9.73
C GLU A 105 -10.06 5.49 -9.38
N TYR A 106 -9.30 5.54 -8.30
CA TYR A 106 -8.44 4.46 -7.87
C TYR A 106 -8.86 3.89 -6.52
N LYS A 107 -8.63 2.60 -6.36
CA LYS A 107 -8.78 1.91 -5.09
C LYS A 107 -7.46 1.78 -4.35
N LEU A 108 -6.36 1.63 -5.09
CA LEU A 108 -5.01 1.58 -4.55
C LEU A 108 -4.08 2.53 -5.34
N ILE A 109 -3.20 3.20 -4.61
CA ILE A 109 -2.09 3.98 -5.20
C ILE A 109 -0.79 3.49 -4.59
N TYR A 110 0.09 2.98 -5.44
CA TYR A 110 1.46 2.64 -5.09
C TYR A 110 2.34 3.87 -5.20
N VAL A 111 3.13 4.15 -4.19
CA VAL A 111 3.98 5.33 -4.14
C VAL A 111 5.41 4.98 -3.71
N ALA A 112 6.39 5.57 -4.39
CA ALA A 112 7.76 5.47 -3.97
C ALA A 112 8.02 6.39 -2.75
N PRO A 113 8.81 5.95 -1.75
CA PRO A 113 9.00 6.69 -0.50
C PRO A 113 9.49 8.13 -0.69
N GLU A 114 10.31 8.37 -1.71
CA GLU A 114 10.83 9.72 -2.03
C GLU A 114 9.75 10.70 -2.54
N ARG A 115 8.55 10.22 -2.86
CA ARG A 115 7.43 11.04 -3.30
C ARG A 115 6.51 11.51 -2.18
N LEU A 116 6.66 10.95 -0.99
CA LEU A 116 5.83 11.28 0.17
C LEU A 116 5.92 12.74 0.60
N GLU A 117 7.09 13.36 0.40
CA GLU A 117 7.32 14.77 0.73
C GLU A 117 6.91 15.75 -0.38
N ALA A 118 6.52 15.25 -1.56
CA ALA A 118 6.08 16.12 -2.65
C ALA A 118 4.78 16.85 -2.27
N PRO A 119 4.75 18.20 -2.31
CA PRO A 119 3.57 18.96 -1.87
C PRO A 119 2.28 18.54 -2.57
N ALA A 120 2.36 18.24 -3.87
CA ALA A 120 1.19 17.79 -4.63
C ALA A 120 0.64 16.44 -4.14
N PHE A 121 1.52 15.52 -3.69
CA PHE A 121 1.09 14.24 -3.14
C PHE A 121 0.51 14.40 -1.73
N LEU A 122 1.13 15.21 -0.87
CA LEU A 122 0.60 15.48 0.46
C LEU A 122 -0.77 16.18 0.40
N ASN A 123 -0.91 17.17 -0.49
CA ASN A 123 -2.20 17.84 -0.72
C ASN A 123 -3.27 16.85 -1.23
N LEU A 124 -2.92 15.93 -2.12
CA LEU A 124 -3.82 14.85 -2.53
C LEU A 124 -4.28 14.05 -1.31
N CYS A 125 -3.33 13.58 -0.49
CA CYS A 125 -3.63 12.72 0.66
C CYS A 125 -4.54 13.40 1.71
N ASN A 126 -4.43 14.73 1.89
CA ASN A 126 -5.32 15.50 2.76
C ASN A 126 -6.67 15.88 2.09
N SER A 127 -6.80 15.68 0.79
CA SER A 127 -8.03 15.97 0.04
C SER A 127 -8.92 14.75 -0.19
N ILE A 128 -8.42 13.55 0.09
CA ILE A 128 -9.13 12.27 -0.12
C ILE A 128 -9.22 11.48 1.18
N LYS A 129 -10.19 10.58 1.25
CA LYS A 129 -10.23 9.60 2.34
C LYS A 129 -9.21 8.50 2.10
N ILE A 130 -8.20 8.41 2.96
CA ILE A 130 -7.25 7.29 2.95
C ILE A 130 -7.78 6.20 3.87
N SER A 131 -8.02 5.01 3.31
CA SER A 131 -8.52 3.86 4.07
C SER A 131 -7.41 3.12 4.82
N LEU A 132 -6.21 3.07 4.23
CA LEU A 132 -5.10 2.26 4.73
C LEU A 132 -3.78 2.80 4.16
N ILE A 133 -2.73 2.80 4.96
CA ILE A 133 -1.34 2.89 4.50
C ILE A 133 -0.68 1.53 4.70
N ALA A 134 -0.28 0.89 3.61
CA ALA A 134 0.52 -0.32 3.62
C ALA A 134 2.00 0.04 3.33
N VAL A 135 2.90 -0.33 4.22
CA VAL A 135 4.35 -0.14 4.06
C VAL A 135 4.95 -1.49 3.68
N ASP A 136 5.27 -1.65 2.40
CA ASP A 136 5.93 -2.86 1.91
C ASP A 136 7.45 -2.79 2.15
N GLU A 137 8.08 -3.95 2.30
CA GLU A 137 9.51 -4.07 2.60
C GLU A 137 9.94 -3.22 3.82
N ALA A 138 9.16 -3.27 4.90
CA ALA A 138 9.34 -2.44 6.07
C ALA A 138 10.72 -2.58 6.75
N HIS A 139 11.46 -3.67 6.48
CA HIS A 139 12.84 -3.82 6.93
C HIS A 139 13.79 -2.73 6.41
N CYS A 140 13.42 -2.04 5.32
CA CYS A 140 14.18 -0.90 4.79
C CYS A 140 14.29 0.28 5.77
N VAL A 141 13.52 0.30 6.85
CA VAL A 141 13.63 1.30 7.93
C VAL A 141 14.85 1.04 8.84
N SER A 142 15.36 -0.20 8.86
CA SER A 142 16.45 -0.58 9.77
C SER A 142 17.80 -0.08 9.27
N GLN A 143 18.43 0.81 10.04
CA GLN A 143 19.78 1.33 9.76
C GLN A 143 20.87 0.24 9.80
N TRP A 144 20.57 -0.90 10.38
CA TRP A 144 21.48 -2.04 10.52
C TRP A 144 21.26 -3.11 9.44
N GLY A 145 20.27 -2.91 8.55
CA GLY A 145 19.95 -3.82 7.46
C GLY A 145 20.73 -3.49 6.17
N HIS A 146 20.97 -4.51 5.36
CA HIS A 146 21.64 -4.35 4.04
C HIS A 146 20.83 -3.48 3.06
N ASP A 147 19.52 -3.37 3.27
CA ASP A 147 18.59 -2.65 2.38
C ASP A 147 18.08 -1.34 2.98
N PHE A 148 18.83 -0.76 3.93
CA PHE A 148 18.46 0.51 4.56
C PHE A 148 18.24 1.63 3.54
N ARG A 149 17.08 2.30 3.66
CA ARG A 149 16.72 3.45 2.84
C ARG A 149 16.31 4.63 3.69
N THR A 150 17.07 5.72 3.61
CA THR A 150 16.80 6.95 4.38
C THR A 150 15.40 7.52 4.11
N SER A 151 14.84 7.29 2.92
CA SER A 151 13.48 7.70 2.58
C SER A 151 12.39 7.00 3.41
N TYR A 152 12.67 5.82 3.97
CA TYR A 152 11.74 5.12 4.87
C TYR A 152 11.60 5.79 6.23
N LEU A 153 12.63 6.51 6.71
CA LEU A 153 12.55 7.30 7.95
C LEU A 153 11.52 8.42 7.86
N LYS A 154 11.18 8.86 6.64
CA LYS A 154 10.23 9.92 6.37
C LYS A 154 8.77 9.47 6.38
N ILE A 155 8.51 8.16 6.43
CA ILE A 155 7.16 7.62 6.44
C ILE A 155 6.40 8.08 7.69
N SER A 156 7.04 8.05 8.86
CA SER A 156 6.45 8.54 10.11
C SER A 156 6.08 10.02 10.03
N ASP A 157 6.99 10.84 9.50
CA ASP A 157 6.74 12.27 9.30
C ASP A 157 5.59 12.52 8.31
N PHE A 158 5.53 11.73 7.24
CA PHE A 158 4.44 11.81 6.29
C PHE A 158 3.10 11.49 6.96
N ILE A 159 3.01 10.38 7.72
CA ILE A 159 1.77 9.99 8.42
C ILE A 159 1.35 11.07 9.42
N SER A 160 2.30 11.71 10.11
CA SER A 160 2.01 12.77 11.08
C SER A 160 1.47 14.07 10.46
N LYS A 161 1.65 14.25 9.15
CA LYS A 161 1.15 15.41 8.38
C LYS A 161 -0.23 15.19 7.76
N LEU A 162 -0.81 14.01 7.93
CA LEU A 162 -2.15 13.73 7.46
C LEU A 162 -3.17 14.25 8.46
N ASP A 163 -4.22 14.94 7.98
CA ASP A 163 -5.30 15.49 8.80
C ASP A 163 -6.05 14.38 9.55
N ASP A 164 -6.30 13.25 8.87
CA ASP A 164 -6.87 12.05 9.45
C ASP A 164 -5.86 10.90 9.37
N ARG A 165 -5.50 10.36 10.54
CA ARG A 165 -4.56 9.22 10.59
C ARG A 165 -5.24 7.93 10.17
N PRO A 166 -4.85 7.32 9.04
CA PRO A 166 -5.38 6.04 8.60
C PRO A 166 -4.78 4.86 9.40
N VAL A 167 -5.35 3.68 9.21
CA VAL A 167 -4.73 2.42 9.66
C VAL A 167 -3.40 2.24 8.93
N VAL A 168 -2.38 1.81 9.65
CA VAL A 168 -1.04 1.57 9.10
C VAL A 168 -0.68 0.09 9.25
N SER A 169 -0.34 -0.55 8.15
CA SER A 169 0.18 -1.92 8.15
C SER A 169 1.55 -1.99 7.51
N ALA A 170 2.49 -2.62 8.20
CA ALA A 170 3.86 -2.79 7.73
C ALA A 170 4.13 -4.27 7.41
N PHE A 171 4.77 -4.53 6.29
CA PHE A 171 5.02 -5.87 5.77
C PHE A 171 6.51 -6.07 5.53
N THR A 172 7.04 -7.19 5.99
CA THR A 172 8.43 -7.58 5.74
C THR A 172 8.57 -9.09 5.62
N ALA A 173 9.55 -9.53 4.84
CA ALA A 173 9.92 -10.96 4.79
C ALA A 173 10.87 -11.35 5.92
N THR A 174 11.62 -10.39 6.44
CA THR A 174 12.65 -10.61 7.46
C THR A 174 12.44 -9.67 8.65
N ALA A 175 12.34 -10.25 9.85
CA ALA A 175 12.61 -9.52 11.09
C ALA A 175 13.88 -10.14 11.69
N THR A 176 14.90 -9.34 11.92
CA THR A 176 16.02 -9.76 12.76
C THR A 176 15.51 -9.84 14.20
N THR A 177 15.55 -11.02 14.78
CA THR A 177 15.55 -11.14 16.24
C THR A 177 16.81 -10.44 16.77
N LEU A 178 16.62 -9.37 17.53
CA LEU A 178 17.68 -8.79 18.36
C LEU A 178 18.11 -9.82 19.39
#